data_e1da7d5e713a5181c7ef9df10502312c
#
_entry.id   e1da7d5e713a5181c7ef9df10502312c
#
_cell.length_a   1.000
_cell.length_b   1.000
_cell.length_c   1.000
_cell.angle_alpha   90.00
_cell.angle_beta   90.00
_cell.angle_gamma   90.00
#
_symmetry.space_group_name_H-M   'P 1'
#
loop_
_entity.id
_entity.type
_entity.pdbx_description
1 polymer ?
#
loop_
_entity_poly.entity_id
_entity_poly.type
_entity_poly.pdbx_seq_one_letter_code
_entity_poly.pdbx_strand_id
1 'polypeptide(L)'
;IIAAKQQTIEHPRLFLIECFKGHEQFRSLSDPLSIYSIEFKARLVDEHDNARCAEMFRKLASSDTFWTPTMTVLQLGAKANDPSFREDQRLRYIPSVISFGMWQGDADNSAKGATTQQGRNVNIEMYALAMKNLAQAHDAGVKLLLGTDTGDSYVFPGFSVHDEMAEYVRAGISPQDVLRIATIDAAKFSRVEDKFGSIQVGKAADMILMSANPYSDIHNTKKIEAVFYSGRYFDRSALDGLLDFAEQQAGSIHLNVRILWDALSSPLVRVQLAD
;
A
#
# COMPACT_ATOMS: atom_id res chain seq x y z
N ILE A 1 -16.17 2.13 14.13
CA ILE A 1 -14.84 2.75 13.98
C ILE A 1 -14.93 4.22 14.41
N ILE A 2 -15.62 5.13 13.70
CA ILE A 2 -15.70 6.57 14.02
C ILE A 2 -16.26 6.79 15.44
N ALA A 3 -17.37 6.13 15.81
CA ALA A 3 -17.96 6.21 17.13
C ALA A 3 -17.01 5.69 18.25
N ALA A 4 -16.13 4.75 17.93
CA ALA A 4 -15.11 4.24 18.83
C ALA A 4 -13.85 5.13 18.89
N LYS A 5 -13.82 6.26 18.15
CA LYS A 5 -12.68 7.19 18.06
C LYS A 5 -11.37 6.51 17.66
N GLN A 6 -11.45 5.51 16.76
CA GLN A 6 -10.27 4.87 16.20
C GLN A 6 -9.49 5.90 15.37
N GLN A 7 -8.16 5.94 15.54
CA GLN A 7 -7.31 6.97 14.94
C GLN A 7 -7.07 6.74 13.45
N THR A 8 -6.94 5.47 13.03
CA THR A 8 -6.72 5.11 11.62
C THR A 8 -7.63 3.99 11.16
N ILE A 9 -7.86 3.95 9.88
CA ILE A 9 -8.45 2.83 9.14
C ILE A 9 -7.44 2.46 8.06
N GLU A 10 -7.12 1.16 7.96
CA GLU A 10 -6.19 0.64 6.99
C GLU A 10 -6.94 -0.04 5.84
N HIS A 11 -6.31 -0.09 4.68
CA HIS A 11 -6.74 -0.77 3.48
C HIS A 11 -8.01 -0.22 2.80
N PRO A 12 -8.17 -0.44 1.48
CA PRO A 12 -9.34 0.04 0.75
C PRO A 12 -10.52 -0.93 0.84
N ARG A 13 -10.30 -2.18 1.28
CA ARG A 13 -11.35 -3.21 1.30
C ARG A 13 -12.53 -2.84 2.19
N LEU A 14 -12.28 -2.20 3.34
CA LEU A 14 -13.36 -1.78 4.23
C LEU A 14 -14.36 -0.87 3.51
N PHE A 15 -13.87 0.09 2.72
CA PHE A 15 -14.75 1.00 1.99
C PHE A 15 -15.45 0.34 0.82
N LEU A 16 -14.84 -0.67 0.18
CA LEU A 16 -15.53 -1.47 -0.84
C LEU A 16 -16.75 -2.16 -0.22
N ILE A 17 -16.60 -2.75 0.96
CA ILE A 17 -17.68 -3.46 1.67
C ILE A 17 -18.73 -2.47 2.21
N GLU A 18 -18.33 -1.37 2.83
CA GLU A 18 -19.27 -0.38 3.38
C GLU A 18 -20.06 0.36 2.30
N CYS A 19 -19.52 0.49 1.08
CA CYS A 19 -20.21 1.04 -0.08
C CYS A 19 -21.06 0.03 -0.85
N PHE A 20 -21.13 -1.20 -0.39
CA PHE A 20 -21.87 -2.29 -1.02
C PHE A 20 -23.32 -2.31 -0.55
N LYS A 21 -24.28 -2.50 -1.46
CA LYS A 21 -25.72 -2.55 -1.11
C LYS A 21 -26.05 -3.66 -0.13
N GLY A 22 -25.35 -4.80 -0.21
CA GLY A 22 -25.48 -5.94 0.68
C GLY A 22 -24.66 -5.88 1.99
N HIS A 23 -24.15 -4.71 2.39
CA HIS A 23 -23.23 -4.55 3.53
C HIS A 23 -23.78 -5.08 4.87
N GLU A 24 -25.10 -5.02 5.11
CA GLU A 24 -25.71 -5.58 6.33
C GLU A 24 -25.66 -7.12 6.34
N GLN A 25 -25.92 -7.74 5.19
CA GLN A 25 -25.80 -9.19 5.02
C GLN A 25 -24.36 -9.68 5.24
N PHE A 26 -23.38 -8.87 4.82
CA PHE A 26 -21.98 -9.17 5.06
C PHE A 26 -21.64 -9.35 6.54
N ARG A 27 -22.23 -8.53 7.42
CA ARG A 27 -22.01 -8.62 8.87
C ARG A 27 -22.59 -9.87 9.53
N SER A 28 -23.47 -10.57 8.81
CA SER A 28 -24.11 -11.80 9.26
C SER A 28 -23.57 -13.07 8.57
N LEU A 29 -22.47 -12.97 7.81
CA LEU A 29 -21.86 -14.14 7.16
C LEU A 29 -21.35 -15.12 8.21
N SER A 30 -21.72 -16.38 8.04
CA SER A 30 -21.24 -17.49 8.87
C SER A 30 -19.78 -17.87 8.56
N ASP A 31 -19.34 -17.59 7.33
CA ASP A 31 -17.97 -17.77 6.87
C ASP A 31 -17.34 -16.43 6.47
N PRO A 32 -16.48 -15.84 7.32
CA PRO A 32 -15.79 -14.59 6.99
C PRO A 32 -14.85 -14.69 5.79
N LEU A 33 -14.35 -15.88 5.44
CA LEU A 33 -13.44 -16.08 4.32
C LEU A 33 -14.14 -16.04 2.96
N SER A 34 -15.48 -16.16 2.93
CA SER A 34 -16.27 -16.04 1.70
C SER A 34 -16.07 -14.70 0.97
N ILE A 35 -15.58 -13.65 1.65
CA ILE A 35 -15.23 -12.34 1.06
C ILE A 35 -14.09 -12.43 0.03
N TYR A 36 -13.30 -13.46 0.08
CA TYR A 36 -12.21 -13.69 -0.87
C TYR A 36 -12.67 -14.43 -2.12
N SER A 37 -13.90 -14.96 -2.14
CA SER A 37 -14.45 -15.64 -3.31
C SER A 37 -14.61 -14.69 -4.49
N ILE A 38 -14.49 -15.23 -5.70
CA ILE A 38 -14.66 -14.46 -6.96
C ILE A 38 -16.08 -13.90 -7.03
N GLU A 39 -17.07 -14.69 -6.65
CA GLU A 39 -18.50 -14.34 -6.66
C GLU A 39 -18.76 -13.14 -5.73
N PHE A 40 -18.19 -13.14 -4.53
CA PHE A 40 -18.35 -12.03 -3.60
C PHE A 40 -17.65 -10.76 -4.11
N LYS A 41 -16.43 -10.90 -4.64
CA LYS A 41 -15.71 -9.77 -5.26
C LYS A 41 -16.49 -9.17 -6.44
N ALA A 42 -17.08 -10.01 -7.30
CA ALA A 42 -17.93 -9.54 -8.40
C ALA A 42 -19.14 -8.76 -7.88
N ARG A 43 -19.80 -9.26 -6.83
CA ARG A 43 -20.93 -8.56 -6.19
C ARG A 43 -20.51 -7.22 -5.58
N LEU A 44 -19.34 -7.10 -4.98
CA LEU A 44 -18.83 -5.82 -4.45
C LEU A 44 -18.72 -4.76 -5.55
N VAL A 45 -18.36 -5.17 -6.76
CA VAL A 45 -18.27 -4.28 -7.92
C VAL A 45 -19.67 -3.95 -8.46
N ASP A 46 -20.49 -4.97 -8.72
CA ASP A 46 -21.79 -4.83 -9.38
C ASP A 46 -22.82 -4.10 -8.52
N GLU A 47 -22.77 -4.32 -7.21
CA GLU A 47 -23.72 -3.74 -6.24
C GLU A 47 -23.12 -2.53 -5.49
N HIS A 48 -22.05 -1.92 -6.02
CA HIS A 48 -21.45 -0.72 -5.42
C HIS A 48 -22.44 0.46 -5.44
N ASP A 49 -22.58 1.13 -4.30
CA ASP A 49 -23.47 2.28 -4.11
C ASP A 49 -22.64 3.56 -3.90
N ASN A 50 -22.54 4.35 -4.97
CA ASN A 50 -21.78 5.61 -4.93
C ASN A 50 -22.37 6.64 -3.95
N ALA A 51 -23.70 6.69 -3.78
CA ALA A 51 -24.35 7.66 -2.88
C ALA A 51 -24.03 7.33 -1.42
N ARG A 52 -24.12 6.03 -1.07
CA ARG A 52 -23.73 5.52 0.24
C ARG A 52 -22.25 5.78 0.52
N CYS A 53 -21.39 5.53 -0.46
CA CYS A 53 -19.96 5.81 -0.35
C CYS A 53 -19.68 7.29 -0.05
N ALA A 54 -20.32 8.19 -0.81
CA ALA A 54 -20.17 9.62 -0.62
C ALA A 54 -20.66 10.08 0.77
N GLU A 55 -21.74 9.50 1.29
CA GLU A 55 -22.20 9.79 2.67
C GLU A 55 -21.19 9.34 3.71
N MET A 56 -20.64 8.14 3.54
CA MET A 56 -19.64 7.58 4.45
C MET A 56 -18.35 8.41 4.44
N PHE A 57 -17.86 8.84 3.28
CA PHE A 57 -16.68 9.69 3.20
C PHE A 57 -16.91 11.06 3.84
N ARG A 58 -18.10 11.65 3.70
CA ARG A 58 -18.44 12.89 4.42
C ARG A 58 -18.42 12.70 5.95
N LYS A 59 -18.93 11.56 6.45
CA LYS A 59 -18.85 11.23 7.87
C LYS A 59 -17.41 11.04 8.34
N LEU A 60 -16.57 10.39 7.52
CA LEU A 60 -15.18 10.19 7.83
C LEU A 60 -14.40 11.52 7.82
N ALA A 61 -14.64 12.38 6.83
CA ALA A 61 -14.01 13.69 6.72
C ALA A 61 -14.31 14.60 7.94
N SER A 62 -15.51 14.48 8.54
CA SER A 62 -15.91 15.22 9.74
C SER A 62 -15.37 14.62 11.05
N SER A 63 -14.66 13.50 10.99
CA SER A 63 -14.07 12.82 12.15
C SER A 63 -12.57 13.11 12.28
N ASP A 64 -11.97 12.64 13.40
CA ASP A 64 -10.52 12.67 13.59
C ASP A 64 -9.81 11.39 13.11
N THR A 65 -10.55 10.51 12.47
CA THR A 65 -10.01 9.26 11.93
C THR A 65 -9.33 9.51 10.59
N PHE A 66 -8.12 9.02 10.41
CA PHE A 66 -7.37 9.02 9.14
C PHE A 66 -7.60 7.72 8.37
N TRP A 67 -7.38 7.75 7.08
CA TRP A 67 -7.40 6.57 6.23
C TRP A 67 -6.06 6.37 5.52
N THR A 68 -5.50 5.15 5.64
CA THR A 68 -4.29 4.68 4.97
C THR A 68 -4.68 3.62 3.93
N PRO A 69 -4.94 3.97 2.67
CA PRO A 69 -5.53 3.06 1.67
C PRO A 69 -4.64 1.90 1.25
N THR A 70 -3.30 2.02 1.29
CA THR A 70 -2.36 0.96 0.86
C THR A 70 -2.70 0.38 -0.53
N MET A 71 -2.83 1.25 -1.54
CA MET A 71 -3.26 0.88 -2.89
C MET A 71 -2.30 -0.10 -3.58
N THR A 72 -1.01 -0.07 -3.20
CA THR A 72 0.02 -0.99 -3.69
C THR A 72 -0.30 -2.45 -3.44
N VAL A 73 -0.98 -2.77 -2.33
CA VAL A 73 -1.41 -4.16 -2.01
C VAL A 73 -2.38 -4.70 -3.05
N LEU A 74 -3.27 -3.86 -3.58
CA LEU A 74 -4.23 -4.28 -4.60
C LEU A 74 -3.57 -4.52 -5.98
N GLN A 75 -2.35 -4.02 -6.20
CA GLN A 75 -1.65 -4.22 -7.47
C GLN A 75 -1.38 -5.69 -7.74
N LEU A 76 -1.07 -6.49 -6.72
CA LEU A 76 -0.90 -7.93 -6.88
C LEU A 76 -2.14 -8.55 -7.56
N GLY A 77 -3.33 -8.28 -7.03
CA GLY A 77 -4.58 -8.79 -7.62
C GLY A 77 -4.82 -8.32 -9.05
N ALA A 78 -4.51 -7.06 -9.34
CA ALA A 78 -4.77 -6.45 -10.65
C ALA A 78 -3.71 -6.80 -11.70
N LYS A 79 -2.45 -7.03 -11.28
CA LYS A 79 -1.29 -7.17 -12.18
C LYS A 79 -0.63 -8.55 -12.16
N ALA A 80 -1.19 -9.53 -11.46
CA ALA A 80 -0.61 -10.87 -11.31
C ALA A 80 -0.35 -11.59 -12.65
N ASN A 81 -1.08 -11.23 -13.70
CA ASN A 81 -0.89 -11.74 -15.07
C ASN A 81 0.08 -10.92 -15.92
N ASP A 82 0.63 -9.81 -15.41
CA ASP A 82 1.60 -8.97 -16.11
C ASP A 82 3.03 -9.45 -15.82
N PRO A 83 3.77 -9.95 -16.85
CA PRO A 83 5.15 -10.39 -16.67
C PRO A 83 6.05 -9.26 -16.12
N SER A 84 5.85 -8.01 -16.54
CA SER A 84 6.67 -6.88 -16.10
C SER A 84 6.51 -6.58 -14.60
N PHE A 85 5.33 -6.85 -14.04
CA PHE A 85 5.08 -6.77 -12.61
C PHE A 85 5.74 -7.92 -11.86
N ARG A 86 5.68 -9.13 -12.42
CA ARG A 86 6.23 -10.34 -11.78
C ARG A 86 7.76 -10.43 -11.85
N GLU A 87 8.37 -9.84 -12.86
CA GLU A 87 9.81 -9.83 -13.10
C GLU A 87 10.45 -8.50 -12.67
N ASP A 88 9.85 -7.82 -11.71
CA ASP A 88 10.33 -6.54 -11.21
C ASP A 88 11.79 -6.66 -10.72
N GLN A 89 12.66 -5.76 -11.21
CA GLN A 89 14.09 -5.76 -10.87
C GLN A 89 14.37 -5.59 -9.37
N ARG A 90 13.41 -5.04 -8.61
CA ARG A 90 13.52 -4.86 -7.17
C ARG A 90 13.46 -6.17 -6.40
N LEU A 91 13.06 -7.27 -7.03
CA LEU A 91 13.12 -8.63 -6.45
C LEU A 91 14.53 -9.00 -5.98
N ARG A 92 15.58 -8.40 -6.56
CA ARG A 92 16.97 -8.61 -6.11
C ARG A 92 17.23 -8.17 -4.67
N TYR A 93 16.41 -7.26 -4.13
CA TYR A 93 16.49 -6.80 -2.72
C TYR A 93 15.66 -7.65 -1.77
N ILE A 94 14.95 -8.66 -2.26
CA ILE A 94 14.09 -9.54 -1.46
C ILE A 94 14.74 -10.92 -1.34
N PRO A 95 14.90 -11.47 -0.12
CA PRO A 95 15.42 -12.81 0.06
C PRO A 95 14.69 -13.84 -0.79
N SER A 96 15.44 -14.73 -1.43
CA SER A 96 14.88 -15.68 -2.41
C SER A 96 13.84 -16.62 -1.79
N VAL A 97 13.96 -16.96 -0.52
CA VAL A 97 12.95 -17.75 0.21
C VAL A 97 11.61 -17.02 0.29
N ILE A 98 11.59 -15.69 0.28
CA ILE A 98 10.38 -14.88 0.26
C ILE A 98 9.90 -14.71 -1.18
N SER A 99 10.76 -14.23 -2.08
CA SER A 99 10.35 -13.91 -3.46
C SER A 99 9.91 -15.14 -4.26
N PHE A 100 10.65 -16.26 -4.17
CA PHE A 100 10.31 -17.51 -4.85
C PHE A 100 9.41 -18.43 -4.01
N GLY A 101 9.61 -18.46 -2.68
CA GLY A 101 8.87 -19.36 -1.80
C GLY A 101 7.45 -18.88 -1.46
N MET A 102 7.20 -17.57 -1.48
CA MET A 102 5.91 -16.98 -1.09
C MET A 102 5.32 -16.12 -2.23
N TRP A 103 6.00 -15.05 -2.64
CA TRP A 103 5.42 -14.03 -3.53
C TRP A 103 5.01 -14.56 -4.91
N GLN A 104 5.80 -15.48 -5.48
CA GLN A 104 5.42 -16.10 -6.76
C GLN A 104 4.16 -16.97 -6.62
N GLY A 105 4.06 -17.72 -5.52
CA GLY A 105 2.86 -18.51 -5.20
C GLY A 105 1.61 -17.63 -5.04
N ASP A 106 1.73 -16.51 -4.33
CA ASP A 106 0.64 -15.56 -4.15
C ASP A 106 0.20 -14.94 -5.48
N ALA A 107 1.17 -14.61 -6.36
CA ALA A 107 0.86 -14.08 -7.69
C ALA A 107 0.17 -15.15 -8.56
N ASP A 108 0.61 -16.42 -8.50
CA ASP A 108 -0.03 -17.52 -9.21
C ASP A 108 -1.47 -17.75 -8.74
N ASN A 109 -1.68 -17.73 -7.43
CA ASN A 109 -3.01 -17.88 -6.84
C ASN A 109 -3.91 -16.70 -7.21
N SER A 110 -3.38 -15.47 -7.16
CA SER A 110 -4.10 -14.27 -7.54
C SER A 110 -4.48 -14.27 -9.02
N ALA A 111 -3.58 -14.72 -9.91
CA ALA A 111 -3.83 -14.84 -11.34
C ALA A 111 -4.92 -15.87 -11.66
N LYS A 112 -4.86 -17.05 -11.00
CA LYS A 112 -5.84 -18.13 -11.19
C LYS A 112 -7.21 -17.79 -10.62
N GLY A 113 -7.24 -17.13 -9.45
CA GLY A 113 -8.46 -16.86 -8.70
C GLY A 113 -9.20 -15.59 -9.10
N ALA A 114 -8.85 -14.94 -10.22
CA ALA A 114 -9.36 -13.62 -10.55
C ALA A 114 -10.49 -13.58 -11.60
N THR A 115 -10.68 -14.67 -12.37
CA THR A 115 -11.55 -14.65 -13.55
C THR A 115 -12.86 -15.36 -13.29
N THR A 116 -13.99 -14.67 -13.48
CA THR A 116 -15.33 -15.26 -13.41
C THR A 116 -15.60 -16.21 -14.59
N GLN A 117 -16.64 -17.03 -14.50
CA GLN A 117 -17.10 -17.86 -15.62
C GLN A 117 -17.43 -17.04 -16.89
N GLN A 118 -17.79 -15.78 -16.73
CA GLN A 118 -18.07 -14.84 -17.82
C GLN A 118 -16.82 -14.14 -18.36
N GLY A 119 -15.62 -14.52 -17.89
CA GLY A 119 -14.33 -13.97 -18.34
C GLY A 119 -13.95 -12.59 -17.75
N ARG A 120 -14.67 -12.10 -16.73
CA ARG A 120 -14.33 -10.84 -16.03
C ARG A 120 -13.18 -11.08 -15.05
N ASN A 121 -12.20 -10.19 -15.01
CA ASN A 121 -11.18 -10.18 -13.96
C ASN A 121 -11.63 -9.23 -12.83
N VAL A 122 -12.21 -9.80 -11.78
CA VAL A 122 -12.78 -9.05 -10.66
C VAL A 122 -11.73 -8.32 -9.81
N ASN A 123 -10.47 -8.76 -9.81
CA ASN A 123 -9.41 -8.06 -9.08
C ASN A 123 -9.06 -6.73 -9.77
N ILE A 124 -9.02 -6.71 -11.11
CA ILE A 124 -8.83 -5.47 -11.89
C ILE A 124 -9.99 -4.50 -11.64
N GLU A 125 -11.22 -5.01 -11.65
CA GLU A 125 -12.41 -4.20 -11.42
C GLU A 125 -12.44 -3.63 -9.99
N MET A 126 -12.11 -4.44 -8.99
CA MET A 126 -12.01 -3.99 -7.60
C MET A 126 -10.90 -2.94 -7.41
N TYR A 127 -9.75 -3.12 -8.07
CA TYR A 127 -8.68 -2.13 -8.04
C TYR A 127 -9.16 -0.79 -8.64
N ALA A 128 -9.81 -0.81 -9.80
CA ALA A 128 -10.37 0.38 -10.42
C ALA A 128 -11.42 1.07 -9.52
N LEU A 129 -12.25 0.28 -8.85
CA LEU A 129 -13.24 0.79 -7.90
C LEU A 129 -12.58 1.41 -6.66
N ALA A 130 -11.52 0.80 -6.13
CA ALA A 130 -10.75 1.35 -5.01
C ALA A 130 -10.07 2.68 -5.38
N MET A 131 -9.53 2.80 -6.60
CA MET A 131 -8.99 4.07 -7.13
C MET A 131 -10.04 5.17 -7.17
N LYS A 132 -11.25 4.85 -7.63
CA LYS A 132 -12.39 5.78 -7.62
C LYS A 132 -12.78 6.20 -6.20
N ASN A 133 -12.79 5.25 -5.25
CA ASN A 133 -13.10 5.54 -3.85
C ASN A 133 -12.03 6.43 -3.22
N LEU A 134 -10.75 6.24 -3.56
CA LEU A 134 -9.67 7.10 -3.09
C LEU A 134 -9.85 8.55 -3.57
N ALA A 135 -10.16 8.75 -4.86
CA ALA A 135 -10.48 10.07 -5.40
C ALA A 135 -11.66 10.72 -4.66
N GLN A 136 -12.76 9.99 -4.51
CA GLN A 136 -13.97 10.50 -3.82
C GLN A 136 -13.72 10.84 -2.35
N ALA A 137 -12.90 10.05 -1.67
CA ALA A 137 -12.53 10.31 -0.28
C ALA A 137 -11.70 11.60 -0.14
N HIS A 138 -10.71 11.78 -1.03
CA HIS A 138 -9.92 13.01 -1.09
C HIS A 138 -10.78 14.24 -1.36
N ASP A 139 -11.66 14.17 -2.36
CA ASP A 139 -12.59 15.25 -2.72
C ASP A 139 -13.57 15.59 -1.59
N ALA A 140 -13.96 14.60 -0.80
CA ALA A 140 -14.80 14.78 0.39
C ALA A 140 -14.03 15.35 1.60
N GLY A 141 -12.70 15.51 1.52
CA GLY A 141 -11.85 16.03 2.59
C GLY A 141 -11.47 15.00 3.66
N VAL A 142 -11.50 13.70 3.32
CA VAL A 142 -11.02 12.65 4.23
C VAL A 142 -9.52 12.85 4.50
N LYS A 143 -9.16 12.77 5.78
CA LYS A 143 -7.75 12.83 6.20
C LYS A 143 -7.02 11.56 5.76
N LEU A 144 -6.16 11.69 4.76
CA LEU A 144 -5.39 10.57 4.20
C LEU A 144 -3.99 10.48 4.81
N LEU A 145 -3.48 9.27 4.93
CA LEU A 145 -2.08 8.96 5.21
C LEU A 145 -1.51 8.12 4.07
N LEU A 146 -0.22 8.26 3.81
CA LEU A 146 0.50 7.42 2.87
C LEU A 146 1.09 6.21 3.62
N GLY A 147 0.73 5.00 3.20
CA GLY A 147 1.25 3.75 3.72
C GLY A 147 1.22 2.67 2.66
N THR A 148 2.15 1.73 2.68
CA THR A 148 2.33 0.72 1.63
C THR A 148 1.97 -0.69 2.06
N ASP A 149 1.88 -0.94 3.37
CA ASP A 149 1.78 -2.29 3.93
C ASP A 149 2.98 -3.18 3.52
N THR A 150 4.18 -2.62 3.68
CA THR A 150 5.43 -3.34 3.38
C THR A 150 5.52 -4.64 4.18
N GLY A 151 5.69 -5.74 3.48
CA GLY A 151 5.62 -7.11 4.00
C GLY A 151 4.64 -7.95 3.21
N ASP A 152 3.66 -7.33 2.56
CA ASP A 152 2.78 -8.00 1.60
C ASP A 152 3.53 -8.29 0.28
N SER A 153 3.00 -9.23 -0.49
CA SER A 153 3.65 -9.73 -1.71
C SER A 153 3.76 -8.64 -2.77
N TYR A 154 4.97 -8.46 -3.32
CA TYR A 154 5.34 -7.41 -4.28
C TYR A 154 5.22 -5.98 -3.75
N VAL A 155 5.21 -5.80 -2.43
CA VAL A 155 5.35 -4.50 -1.78
C VAL A 155 6.78 -4.34 -1.25
N PHE A 156 7.60 -3.63 -2.01
CA PHE A 156 9.05 -3.55 -1.82
C PHE A 156 9.42 -2.53 -0.74
N PRO A 157 10.16 -2.92 0.32
CA PRO A 157 10.62 -2.01 1.37
C PRO A 157 11.36 -0.79 0.81
N GLY A 158 10.96 0.41 1.24
CA GLY A 158 11.55 1.66 0.79
C GLY A 158 11.16 2.11 -0.62
N PHE A 159 10.91 1.19 -1.55
CA PHE A 159 10.57 1.52 -2.94
C PHE A 159 9.07 1.76 -3.15
N SER A 160 8.23 0.94 -2.53
CA SER A 160 6.78 1.01 -2.77
C SER A 160 6.13 2.27 -2.24
N VAL A 161 6.80 3.07 -1.40
CA VAL A 161 6.32 4.40 -1.02
C VAL A 161 6.17 5.32 -2.24
N HIS A 162 7.07 5.22 -3.20
CA HIS A 162 6.99 5.98 -4.46
C HIS A 162 5.89 5.45 -5.38
N ASP A 163 5.65 4.15 -5.34
CA ASP A 163 4.56 3.52 -6.11
C ASP A 163 3.21 3.92 -5.51
N GLU A 164 3.08 3.95 -4.19
CA GLU A 164 1.86 4.41 -3.50
C GLU A 164 1.57 5.89 -3.80
N MET A 165 2.59 6.76 -3.81
CA MET A 165 2.43 8.15 -4.26
C MET A 165 1.90 8.24 -5.69
N ALA A 166 2.41 7.38 -6.60
CA ALA A 166 1.95 7.32 -7.99
C ALA A 166 0.50 6.84 -8.10
N GLU A 167 0.06 5.91 -7.24
CA GLU A 167 -1.34 5.48 -7.16
C GLU A 167 -2.27 6.64 -6.76
N TYR A 168 -1.88 7.46 -5.78
CA TYR A 168 -2.65 8.63 -5.39
C TYR A 168 -2.80 9.63 -6.54
N VAL A 169 -1.70 9.90 -7.27
CA VAL A 169 -1.75 10.77 -8.47
C VAL A 169 -2.60 10.15 -9.57
N ARG A 170 -2.52 8.83 -9.78
CA ARG A 170 -3.37 8.11 -10.73
C ARG A 170 -4.85 8.19 -10.36
N ALA A 171 -5.17 8.24 -9.07
CA ALA A 171 -6.53 8.47 -8.57
C ALA A 171 -7.03 9.92 -8.82
N GLY A 172 -6.17 10.84 -9.26
CA GLY A 172 -6.49 12.23 -9.55
C GLY A 172 -6.09 13.23 -8.47
N ILE A 173 -5.40 12.78 -7.41
CA ILE A 173 -4.88 13.67 -6.36
C ILE A 173 -3.64 14.40 -6.90
N SER A 174 -3.54 15.72 -6.66
CA SER A 174 -2.41 16.49 -7.17
C SER A 174 -1.08 16.03 -6.54
N PRO A 175 0.05 16.06 -7.28
CA PRO A 175 1.36 15.75 -6.71
C PRO A 175 1.69 16.56 -5.46
N GLN A 176 1.22 17.84 -5.37
CA GLN A 176 1.39 18.69 -4.20
C GLN A 176 0.66 18.12 -2.98
N ASP A 177 -0.60 17.69 -3.16
CA ASP A 177 -1.39 17.10 -2.07
C ASP A 177 -0.81 15.75 -1.64
N VAL A 178 -0.36 14.93 -2.58
CA VAL A 178 0.30 13.64 -2.28
C VAL A 178 1.55 13.85 -1.43
N LEU A 179 2.41 14.80 -1.80
CA LEU A 179 3.62 15.11 -1.02
C LEU A 179 3.27 15.70 0.35
N ARG A 180 2.22 16.50 0.45
CA ARG A 180 1.72 17.03 1.72
C ARG A 180 1.21 15.91 2.63
N ILE A 181 0.44 14.98 2.09
CA ILE A 181 -0.05 13.78 2.79
C ILE A 181 1.13 12.95 3.32
N ALA A 182 2.16 12.73 2.47
CA ALA A 182 3.33 11.94 2.80
C ALA A 182 4.29 12.61 3.81
N THR A 183 4.14 13.90 4.10
CA THR A 183 5.07 14.66 4.94
C THR A 183 4.36 15.34 6.11
N ILE A 184 3.83 16.56 5.91
CA ILE A 184 3.30 17.37 7.02
C ILE A 184 2.03 16.78 7.63
N ASP A 185 1.16 16.13 6.84
CA ASP A 185 -0.05 15.54 7.38
C ASP A 185 0.26 14.26 8.18
N ALA A 186 1.25 13.46 7.74
CA ALA A 186 1.80 12.34 8.52
C ALA A 186 2.46 12.82 9.82
N ALA A 187 3.18 13.94 9.80
CA ALA A 187 3.76 14.54 11.00
C ALA A 187 2.68 15.02 11.98
N LYS A 188 1.60 15.65 11.48
CA LYS A 188 0.44 16.05 12.33
C LYS A 188 -0.25 14.84 12.96
N PHE A 189 -0.48 13.78 12.17
CA PHE A 189 -1.04 12.53 12.72
C PHE A 189 -0.18 11.99 13.86
N SER A 190 1.14 11.99 13.67
CA SER A 190 2.12 11.52 14.65
C SER A 190 2.37 12.52 15.81
N ARG A 191 1.79 13.73 15.74
CA ARG A 191 1.97 14.82 16.70
C ARG A 191 3.41 15.27 16.86
N VAL A 192 4.12 15.32 15.74
CA VAL A 192 5.54 15.73 15.66
C VAL A 192 5.77 16.83 14.62
N GLU A 193 4.72 17.51 14.19
CA GLU A 193 4.76 18.56 13.17
C GLU A 193 5.57 19.80 13.59
N ASP A 194 5.85 19.97 14.87
CA ASP A 194 6.77 20.96 15.39
C ASP A 194 8.24 20.66 15.03
N LYS A 195 8.56 19.39 14.76
CA LYS A 195 9.93 18.90 14.45
C LYS A 195 10.12 18.41 13.04
N PHE A 196 9.08 17.86 12.40
CA PHE A 196 9.16 17.15 11.11
C PHE A 196 8.09 17.61 10.13
N GLY A 197 8.18 17.11 8.89
CA GLY A 197 7.16 17.21 7.85
C GLY A 197 7.20 18.49 7.02
N SER A 198 8.05 19.48 7.36
CA SER A 198 8.26 20.68 6.54
C SER A 198 9.65 21.27 6.75
N ILE A 199 10.16 21.99 5.73
CA ILE A 199 11.44 22.68 5.79
C ILE A 199 11.22 24.06 6.42
N GLN A 200 11.60 24.19 7.70
CA GLN A 200 11.50 25.43 8.46
C GLN A 200 12.66 25.54 9.46
N VAL A 201 13.06 26.76 9.77
CA VAL A 201 14.09 27.03 10.80
C VAL A 201 13.63 26.45 12.14
N GLY A 202 14.50 25.69 12.78
CA GLY A 202 14.24 25.05 14.08
C GLY A 202 13.70 23.62 14.00
N LYS A 203 13.36 23.13 12.80
CA LYS A 203 12.99 21.72 12.59
C LYS A 203 14.18 20.83 12.27
N ALA A 204 14.00 19.52 12.39
CA ALA A 204 14.99 18.54 11.98
C ALA A 204 15.32 18.67 10.50
N ALA A 205 16.60 18.62 10.16
CA ALA A 205 17.07 18.68 8.79
C ALA A 205 17.05 17.29 8.12
N ASP A 206 15.93 16.57 8.26
CA ASP A 206 15.68 15.31 7.56
C ASP A 206 15.06 15.63 6.21
N MET A 207 15.88 15.58 5.15
CA MET A 207 15.54 16.11 3.84
C MET A 207 16.06 15.19 2.73
N ILE A 208 15.36 15.21 1.59
CA ILE A 208 15.76 14.52 0.37
C ILE A 208 16.05 15.55 -0.71
N LEU A 209 17.22 15.46 -1.33
CA LEU A 209 17.57 16.21 -2.53
C LEU A 209 17.25 15.34 -3.75
N MET A 210 16.47 15.88 -4.69
CA MET A 210 16.08 15.22 -5.93
C MET A 210 16.58 15.99 -7.14
N SER A 211 16.98 15.31 -8.22
CA SER A 211 17.44 15.93 -9.47
C SER A 211 16.31 16.44 -10.36
N ALA A 212 15.05 16.16 -10.03
CA ALA A 212 13.90 16.62 -10.80
C ALA A 212 12.72 16.99 -9.88
N ASN A 213 11.85 17.87 -10.39
CA ASN A 213 10.73 18.41 -9.62
C ASN A 213 9.59 17.39 -9.47
N PRO A 214 9.27 16.90 -8.25
CA PRO A 214 8.19 15.95 -8.02
C PRO A 214 6.79 16.57 -8.18
N TYR A 215 6.66 17.87 -8.18
CA TYR A 215 5.38 18.55 -8.44
C TYR A 215 4.98 18.46 -9.91
N SER A 216 5.94 18.37 -10.84
CA SER A 216 5.64 18.18 -12.25
C SER A 216 5.38 16.73 -12.63
N ASP A 217 6.01 15.80 -11.93
CA ASP A 217 5.83 14.35 -12.08
C ASP A 217 6.20 13.66 -10.78
N ILE A 218 5.25 12.99 -10.15
CA ILE A 218 5.47 12.30 -8.87
C ILE A 218 6.54 11.21 -8.95
N HIS A 219 6.78 10.62 -10.12
CA HIS A 219 7.85 9.64 -10.33
C HIS A 219 9.25 10.22 -10.11
N ASN A 220 9.40 11.56 -10.13
CA ASN A 220 10.65 12.23 -9.81
C ASN A 220 11.07 12.07 -8.34
N THR A 221 10.17 11.63 -7.45
CA THR A 221 10.51 11.23 -6.08
C THR A 221 11.52 10.09 -6.02
N LYS A 222 11.66 9.29 -7.10
CA LYS A 222 12.65 8.21 -7.24
C LYS A 222 14.05 8.72 -7.62
N LYS A 223 14.18 9.99 -8.07
CA LYS A 223 15.42 10.59 -8.54
C LYS A 223 16.18 11.25 -7.38
N ILE A 224 16.58 10.44 -6.42
CA ILE A 224 17.23 10.86 -5.18
C ILE A 224 18.74 11.03 -5.43
N GLU A 225 19.25 12.25 -5.24
CA GLU A 225 20.68 12.59 -5.34
C GLU A 225 21.38 12.50 -3.98
N ALA A 226 20.68 12.91 -2.92
CA ALA A 226 21.22 12.87 -1.57
C ALA A 226 20.11 12.82 -0.52
N VAL A 227 20.47 12.36 0.68
CA VAL A 227 19.62 12.36 1.86
C VAL A 227 20.35 13.00 3.02
N PHE A 228 19.69 13.93 3.70
CA PHE A 228 20.06 14.40 5.02
C PHE A 228 19.19 13.69 6.05
N TYR A 229 19.81 12.99 6.97
CA TYR A 229 19.08 12.27 8.00
C TYR A 229 19.84 12.28 9.32
N SER A 230 19.18 12.73 10.37
CA SER A 230 19.75 12.79 11.73
C SER A 230 21.12 13.47 11.79
N GLY A 231 21.27 14.61 11.08
CA GLY A 231 22.51 15.40 11.01
C GLY A 231 23.62 14.79 10.13
N ARG A 232 23.36 13.69 9.42
CA ARG A 232 24.29 13.03 8.49
C ARG A 232 23.90 13.33 7.05
N TYR A 233 24.89 13.49 6.19
CA TYR A 233 24.73 13.62 4.75
C TYR A 233 25.10 12.31 4.05
N PHE A 234 24.22 11.82 3.23
CA PHE A 234 24.42 10.65 2.40
C PHE A 234 24.31 11.08 0.95
N ASP A 235 25.42 11.13 0.23
CA ASP A 235 25.45 11.37 -1.20
C ASP A 235 25.00 10.14 -1.99
N ARG A 236 24.93 10.27 -3.31
CA ARG A 236 24.49 9.17 -4.17
C ARG A 236 25.33 7.92 -3.99
N SER A 237 26.66 8.06 -3.86
CA SER A 237 27.57 6.92 -3.67
C SER A 237 27.29 6.17 -2.35
N ALA A 238 27.05 6.92 -1.27
CA ALA A 238 26.69 6.32 0.02
C ALA A 238 25.33 5.59 -0.05
N LEU A 239 24.35 6.20 -0.76
CA LEU A 239 23.03 5.57 -0.95
C LEU A 239 23.11 4.31 -1.82
N ASP A 240 23.94 4.33 -2.89
CA ASP A 240 24.17 3.16 -3.73
C ASP A 240 24.84 2.04 -2.93
N GLY A 241 25.81 2.38 -2.07
CA GLY A 241 26.42 1.39 -1.17
C GLY A 241 25.43 0.75 -0.19
N LEU A 242 24.39 1.47 0.26
CA LEU A 242 23.33 0.88 1.07
C LEU A 242 22.44 -0.07 0.25
N LEU A 243 22.16 0.25 -1.00
CA LEU A 243 21.41 -0.63 -1.91
C LEU A 243 22.21 -1.90 -2.24
N ASP A 244 23.51 -1.76 -2.54
CA ASP A 244 24.41 -2.90 -2.76
C ASP A 244 24.47 -3.82 -1.53
N PHE A 245 24.54 -3.23 -0.33
CA PHE A 245 24.47 -4.00 0.91
C PHE A 245 23.16 -4.75 1.05
N ALA A 246 22.02 -4.11 0.76
CA ALA A 246 20.68 -4.74 0.83
C ALA A 246 20.59 -5.92 -0.16
N GLU A 247 21.09 -5.75 -1.39
CA GLU A 247 21.12 -6.80 -2.42
C GLU A 247 21.99 -7.99 -1.97
N GLN A 248 23.19 -7.71 -1.45
CA GLN A 248 24.07 -8.75 -0.93
C GLN A 248 23.44 -9.52 0.24
N GLN A 249 22.75 -8.83 1.15
CA GLN A 249 22.05 -9.48 2.26
C GLN A 249 20.89 -10.34 1.75
N ALA A 250 20.10 -9.85 0.81
CA ALA A 250 18.99 -10.60 0.21
C ALA A 250 19.48 -11.90 -0.47
N GLY A 251 20.64 -11.86 -1.15
CA GLY A 251 21.30 -13.03 -1.75
C GLY A 251 22.02 -13.94 -0.76
N SER A 252 22.16 -13.56 0.52
CA SER A 252 22.91 -14.32 1.51
C SER A 252 22.24 -15.65 1.85
N ILE A 253 22.99 -16.76 1.72
CA ILE A 253 22.53 -18.10 2.11
C ILE A 253 22.18 -18.12 3.61
N HIS A 254 22.99 -17.48 4.44
CA HIS A 254 22.77 -17.43 5.89
C HIS A 254 21.43 -16.78 6.23
N LEU A 255 21.11 -15.63 5.63
CA LEU A 255 19.86 -14.94 5.87
C LEU A 255 18.66 -15.79 5.39
N ASN A 256 18.75 -16.35 4.18
CA ASN A 256 17.67 -17.17 3.63
C ASN A 256 17.41 -18.43 4.48
N VAL A 257 18.44 -19.13 4.93
CA VAL A 257 18.31 -20.28 5.83
C VAL A 257 17.71 -19.87 7.18
N ARG A 258 18.13 -18.73 7.72
CA ARG A 258 17.58 -18.21 8.99
C ARG A 258 16.10 -17.88 8.86
N ILE A 259 15.69 -17.17 7.81
CA ILE A 259 14.27 -16.85 7.55
C ILE A 259 13.45 -18.14 7.43
N LEU A 260 13.94 -19.12 6.66
CA LEU A 260 13.26 -20.42 6.52
C LEU A 260 13.14 -21.14 7.86
N TRP A 261 14.20 -21.14 8.67
CA TRP A 261 14.18 -21.76 10.00
C TRP A 261 13.19 -21.06 10.94
N ASP A 262 13.22 -19.72 10.96
CA ASP A 262 12.32 -18.93 11.81
C ASP A 262 10.85 -19.15 11.39
N ALA A 263 10.57 -19.24 10.09
CA ALA A 263 9.25 -19.59 9.57
C ALA A 263 8.81 -20.98 10.01
N LEU A 264 9.62 -22.01 9.80
CA LEU A 264 9.30 -23.40 10.18
C LEU A 264 9.19 -23.61 11.70
N SER A 265 9.90 -22.82 12.48
CA SER A 265 9.85 -22.89 13.96
C SER A 265 8.74 -22.06 14.58
N SER A 266 8.18 -21.09 13.84
CA SER A 266 7.09 -20.24 14.31
C SER A 266 5.77 -21.00 14.47
N PRO A 267 5.15 -20.97 15.67
CA PRO A 267 3.83 -21.58 15.87
C PRO A 267 2.75 -21.01 14.95
N LEU A 268 2.82 -19.68 14.65
CA LEU A 268 1.86 -18.99 13.79
C LEU A 268 1.95 -19.48 12.35
N VAL A 269 3.17 -19.62 11.82
CA VAL A 269 3.38 -20.10 10.45
C VAL A 269 2.98 -21.56 10.31
N ARG A 270 3.22 -22.38 11.35
CA ARG A 270 2.80 -23.78 11.36
C ARG A 270 1.28 -23.93 11.29
N VAL A 271 0.53 -23.04 11.94
CA VAL A 271 -0.94 -23.02 11.85
C VAL A 271 -1.37 -22.62 10.43
N GLN A 272 -0.75 -21.59 9.84
CA GLN A 272 -1.08 -21.17 8.47
C GLN A 272 -0.71 -22.18 7.37
N LEU A 273 0.30 -23.05 7.62
CA LEU A 273 0.69 -24.11 6.67
C LEU A 273 -0.12 -25.40 6.87
N ALA A 274 -0.88 -25.50 7.96
CA ALA A 274 -1.71 -26.68 8.26
C ALA A 274 -3.16 -26.58 7.75
N ASP A 275 -3.57 -25.37 7.32
CA ASP A 275 -4.86 -25.07 6.68
C ASP A 275 -4.69 -25.05 5.14
#